data_7fd4e5b3ee16d977d545e2439977336b
#
_entry.id   7fd4e5b3ee16d977d545e2439977336b
#
_cell.length_a   1.000
_cell.length_b   1.000
_cell.length_c   1.000
_cell.angle_alpha   90.00
_cell.angle_beta   90.00
_cell.angle_gamma   90.00
#
_symmetry.space_group_name_H-M   'P 1'
#
loop_
_entity.id
_entity.type
_entity.pdbx_description
1 polymer ?
#
loop_
_entity_poly.entity_id
_entity_poly.type
_entity_poly.pdbx_seq_one_letter_code
_entity_poly.pdbx_strand_id
1 'polypeptide(L)'
;EKSIPIHYQKTTRIILKGDAPAKYQQGKNTLVIGVRKISEFQSCKPSAHYQLPLVSGCMGMCEYCYLNTQMAKRPYIKIYANSEEIFSKADEYIKSRLPEITIFEGSATSDPLALEPYTHVLEDAILHFAKTKQGRFRFVSKYTDVNSLLTLEHNNHTEIRLSLNIDAVINAYEHRTPPLAKRLDTLKQL
;
A
#
# COMPACT_ATOMS: atom_id res chain seq x y z
N GLU A 1 -22.74 13.18 -10.20
CA GLU A 1 -21.48 12.42 -10.27
C GLU A 1 -20.48 13.19 -11.14
N LYS A 2 -19.31 13.52 -10.57
CA LYS A 2 -18.24 14.11 -11.39
C LYS A 2 -17.53 12.97 -12.12
N SER A 3 -17.59 12.95 -13.45
CA SER A 3 -16.84 12.00 -14.24
C SER A 3 -15.34 12.18 -14.02
N ILE A 4 -14.65 11.09 -13.67
CA ILE A 4 -13.18 11.10 -13.56
C ILE A 4 -12.61 10.95 -14.99
N PRO A 5 -11.75 11.87 -15.46
CA PRO A 5 -11.16 11.76 -16.78
C PRO A 5 -10.20 10.56 -16.84
N ILE A 6 -10.42 9.67 -17.80
CA ILE A 6 -9.60 8.46 -18.02
C ILE A 6 -8.79 8.63 -19.29
N HIS A 7 -7.47 8.39 -19.18
CA HIS A 7 -6.54 8.45 -20.30
C HIS A 7 -5.82 7.12 -20.49
N TYR A 8 -5.91 6.55 -21.68
CA TYR A 8 -5.16 5.34 -22.04
C TYR A 8 -3.84 5.70 -22.70
N GLN A 9 -2.76 5.07 -22.26
CA GLN A 9 -1.43 5.29 -22.85
C GLN A 9 -0.57 4.02 -22.77
N LYS A 10 0.41 3.91 -23.68
CA LYS A 10 1.31 2.75 -23.76
C LYS A 10 2.32 2.64 -22.62
N THR A 11 2.48 3.69 -21.83
CA THR A 11 3.46 3.74 -20.74
C THR A 11 2.80 4.20 -19.45
N THR A 12 3.25 3.66 -18.32
CA THR A 12 2.83 4.13 -16.99
C THR A 12 3.55 5.40 -16.53
N ARG A 13 4.41 5.97 -17.38
CA ARG A 13 5.11 7.22 -17.08
C ARG A 13 4.24 8.42 -17.49
N ILE A 14 3.84 9.21 -16.48
CA ILE A 14 3.06 10.42 -16.69
C ILE A 14 3.99 11.63 -16.71
N ILE A 15 3.73 12.57 -17.62
CA ILE A 15 4.39 13.87 -17.67
C ILE A 15 3.56 14.84 -16.83
N LEU A 16 4.10 15.24 -15.68
CA LEU A 16 3.52 16.25 -14.80
C LEU A 16 3.99 17.64 -15.26
N LYS A 17 3.08 18.63 -15.22
CA LYS A 17 3.33 20.00 -15.73
C LYS A 17 3.43 21.00 -14.58
N GLY A 18 4.14 22.11 -14.82
CA GLY A 18 4.29 23.21 -13.86
C GLY A 18 5.58 23.14 -13.04
N ASP A 19 5.64 23.92 -11.97
CA ASP A 19 6.73 23.93 -10.99
C ASP A 19 6.66 22.70 -10.05
N ALA A 20 7.56 22.60 -9.10
CA ALA A 20 7.65 21.45 -8.21
C ALA A 20 6.39 21.25 -7.34
N PRO A 21 5.78 22.29 -6.71
CA PRO A 21 4.52 22.17 -5.97
C PRO A 21 3.35 21.72 -6.86
N ALA A 22 3.21 22.30 -8.06
CA ALA A 22 2.15 21.94 -8.98
C ALA A 22 2.25 20.48 -9.46
N LYS A 23 3.46 20.01 -9.81
CA LYS A 23 3.74 18.62 -10.15
C LYS A 23 3.41 17.66 -9.00
N TYR A 24 3.78 18.04 -7.77
CA TYR A 24 3.48 17.24 -6.59
C TYR A 24 1.96 17.09 -6.38
N GLN A 25 1.22 18.21 -6.40
CA GLN A 25 -0.24 18.20 -6.27
C GLN A 25 -0.91 17.42 -7.39
N GLN A 26 -0.50 17.62 -8.63
CA GLN A 26 -1.01 16.89 -9.78
C GLN A 26 -0.75 15.38 -9.62
N GLY A 27 0.46 15.00 -9.22
CA GLY A 27 0.83 13.60 -8.98
C GLY A 27 -0.01 12.96 -7.88
N LYS A 28 -0.18 13.63 -6.75
CA LYS A 28 -1.02 13.14 -5.63
C LYS A 28 -2.51 12.98 -5.98
N ASN A 29 -2.97 13.62 -7.04
CA ASN A 29 -4.33 13.51 -7.55
C ASN A 29 -4.42 12.60 -8.80
N THR A 30 -3.35 11.89 -9.14
CA THR A 30 -3.29 11.03 -10.33
C THR A 30 -3.12 9.58 -9.92
N LEU A 31 -4.05 8.74 -10.37
CA LEU A 31 -3.99 7.29 -10.23
C LEU A 31 -3.56 6.66 -11.56
N VAL A 32 -2.57 5.79 -11.51
CA VAL A 32 -2.07 5.02 -12.65
C VAL A 32 -2.37 3.56 -12.42
N ILE A 33 -3.11 2.94 -13.32
CA ILE A 33 -3.33 1.50 -13.34
C ILE A 33 -2.40 0.90 -14.39
N GLY A 34 -1.66 -0.13 -14.03
CA GLY A 34 -0.73 -0.76 -14.96
C GLY A 34 -0.27 -2.14 -14.49
N VAL A 35 0.52 -2.78 -15.33
CA VAL A 35 1.12 -4.08 -15.03
C VAL A 35 2.52 -3.86 -14.45
N ARG A 36 2.84 -4.56 -13.38
CA ARG A 36 4.19 -4.60 -12.82
C ARG A 36 5.01 -5.67 -13.51
N LYS A 37 6.19 -5.32 -13.98
CA LYS A 37 7.18 -6.32 -14.37
C LYS A 37 7.60 -7.11 -13.13
N ILE A 38 7.39 -8.42 -13.13
CA ILE A 38 7.80 -9.28 -12.04
C ILE A 38 9.33 -9.39 -12.03
N SER A 39 9.91 -9.02 -10.93
CA SER A 39 11.35 -9.07 -10.65
C SER A 39 11.56 -9.54 -9.22
N GLU A 40 12.80 -9.65 -8.79
CA GLU A 40 13.11 -9.98 -7.39
C GLU A 40 12.49 -8.96 -6.42
N PHE A 41 11.93 -9.48 -5.32
CA PHE A 41 11.37 -8.64 -4.27
C PHE A 41 12.50 -8.03 -3.45
N GLN A 42 12.35 -6.76 -3.13
CA GLN A 42 13.30 -6.07 -2.27
C GLN A 42 13.18 -6.56 -0.83
N SER A 43 14.31 -6.61 -0.13
CA SER A 43 14.31 -6.86 1.30
C SER A 43 13.57 -5.76 2.06
N CYS A 44 12.89 -6.14 3.15
CA CYS A 44 12.18 -5.22 4.03
C CYS A 44 12.63 -5.34 5.50
N LYS A 45 13.85 -5.82 5.73
CA LYS A 45 14.41 -5.97 7.08
C LYS A 45 14.58 -4.61 7.78
N PRO A 46 14.40 -4.53 9.09
CA PRO A 46 14.05 -5.63 10.00
C PRO A 46 12.55 -5.95 10.03
N SER A 47 11.72 -5.19 9.35
CA SER A 47 10.27 -5.26 9.42
C SER A 47 9.71 -6.59 8.87
N ALA A 48 10.12 -7.02 7.69
CA ALA A 48 9.72 -8.26 7.05
C ALA A 48 10.92 -8.86 6.28
N HIS A 49 10.75 -10.04 5.69
CA HIS A 49 11.77 -10.59 4.80
C HIS A 49 11.76 -9.88 3.45
N TYR A 50 10.58 -9.64 2.90
CA TYR A 50 10.41 -9.08 1.57
C TYR A 50 9.29 -8.03 1.52
N GLN A 51 9.43 -7.09 0.59
CA GLN A 51 8.34 -6.18 0.21
C GLN A 51 7.42 -6.89 -0.79
N LEU A 52 6.12 -6.91 -0.52
CA LEU A 52 5.10 -7.36 -1.47
C LEU A 52 4.59 -6.12 -2.23
N PRO A 53 4.91 -5.94 -3.49
CA PRO A 53 4.64 -4.69 -4.22
C PRO A 53 3.22 -4.66 -4.80
N LEU A 54 2.21 -4.47 -3.97
CA LEU A 54 0.79 -4.43 -4.38
C LEU A 54 0.43 -3.10 -5.04
N VAL A 55 0.85 -2.00 -4.41
CA VAL A 55 0.61 -0.62 -4.85
C VAL A 55 1.87 0.21 -4.60
N SER A 56 1.94 1.42 -5.15
CA SER A 56 3.05 2.33 -4.97
C SER A 56 2.57 3.78 -4.94
N GLY A 57 3.18 4.62 -4.11
CA GLY A 57 2.72 5.97 -3.83
C GLY A 57 1.63 5.99 -2.77
N CYS A 58 1.38 7.14 -2.19
CA CYS A 58 0.41 7.33 -1.11
C CYS A 58 -0.41 8.60 -1.36
N MET A 59 -1.72 8.56 -1.09
CA MET A 59 -2.60 9.73 -1.19
C MET A 59 -2.33 10.76 -0.09
N GLY A 60 -1.78 10.33 1.03
CA GLY A 60 -1.37 11.20 2.13
C GLY A 60 -0.29 12.19 1.70
N MET A 61 -0.29 13.34 2.35
CA MET A 61 0.63 14.44 2.09
C MET A 61 1.41 14.82 3.36
N CYS A 62 1.85 13.80 4.12
CA CYS A 62 2.63 14.02 5.33
C CYS A 62 3.98 14.65 4.98
N GLU A 63 4.32 15.78 5.61
CA GLU A 63 5.51 16.57 5.27
C GLU A 63 6.82 15.82 5.55
N TYR A 64 6.87 15.04 6.61
CA TYR A 64 8.06 14.26 7.01
C TYR A 64 8.19 12.91 6.28
N CYS A 65 7.29 12.60 5.33
CA CYS A 65 7.25 11.29 4.68
C CYS A 65 8.46 11.10 3.76
N TYR A 66 9.21 10.01 3.96
CA TYR A 66 10.35 9.66 3.12
C TYR A 66 9.97 9.42 1.65
N LEU A 67 8.71 9.10 1.36
CA LEU A 67 8.23 8.97 -0.01
C LEU A 67 8.31 10.28 -0.80
N ASN A 68 8.31 11.43 -0.12
CA ASN A 68 8.46 12.72 -0.77
C ASN A 68 9.82 12.85 -1.48
N THR A 69 10.87 12.24 -0.93
CA THR A 69 12.21 12.20 -1.55
C THR A 69 12.34 11.06 -2.55
N GLN A 70 11.94 9.85 -2.19
CA GLN A 70 12.07 8.68 -3.06
C GLN A 70 11.24 8.78 -4.33
N MET A 71 10.04 9.36 -4.24
CA MET A 71 9.09 9.48 -5.35
C MET A 71 8.98 10.90 -5.90
N ALA A 72 9.89 11.80 -5.55
CA ALA A 72 9.86 13.23 -5.93
C ALA A 72 9.62 13.47 -7.43
N LYS A 73 10.21 12.63 -8.29
CA LYS A 73 10.03 12.71 -9.76
C LYS A 73 8.74 12.06 -10.27
N ARG A 74 8.07 11.24 -9.44
CA ARG A 74 6.88 10.47 -9.82
C ARG A 74 5.93 10.34 -8.63
N PRO A 75 5.39 11.45 -8.12
CA PRO A 75 4.58 11.45 -6.89
C PRO A 75 3.15 10.91 -7.09
N TYR A 76 2.87 10.27 -8.21
CA TYR A 76 1.58 9.68 -8.50
C TYR A 76 1.43 8.28 -7.89
N ILE A 77 0.19 7.88 -7.69
CA ILE A 77 -0.19 6.61 -7.11
C ILE A 77 -0.30 5.57 -8.22
N LYS A 78 0.24 4.36 -7.98
CA LYS A 78 0.12 3.24 -8.92
C LYS A 78 -0.56 2.04 -8.28
N ILE A 79 -1.46 1.45 -9.03
CA ILE A 79 -2.06 0.14 -8.77
C ILE A 79 -1.51 -0.85 -9.80
N TYR A 80 -1.20 -2.06 -9.36
CA TYR A 80 -0.74 -3.12 -10.23
C TYR A 80 -1.85 -4.13 -10.46
N ALA A 81 -2.31 -4.23 -11.72
CA ALA A 81 -3.44 -5.08 -12.10
C ALA A 81 -3.12 -6.58 -12.15
N ASN A 82 -1.83 -6.95 -12.04
CA ASN A 82 -1.37 -8.34 -12.07
C ASN A 82 -1.02 -8.87 -10.68
N SER A 83 -1.93 -8.71 -9.71
CA SER A 83 -1.75 -9.18 -8.33
C SER A 83 -1.48 -10.69 -8.24
N GLU A 84 -2.15 -11.50 -9.06
CA GLU A 84 -1.95 -12.96 -9.10
C GLU A 84 -0.51 -13.36 -9.44
N GLU A 85 0.14 -12.68 -10.38
CA GLU A 85 1.55 -12.93 -10.70
C GLU A 85 2.46 -12.53 -9.53
N ILE A 86 2.12 -11.47 -8.81
CA ILE A 86 2.86 -11.03 -7.61
C ILE A 86 2.71 -12.09 -6.51
N PHE A 87 1.52 -12.62 -6.29
CA PHE A 87 1.30 -13.69 -5.31
C PHE A 87 2.01 -14.99 -5.68
N SER A 88 1.97 -15.37 -6.96
CA SER A 88 2.71 -16.54 -7.45
C SER A 88 4.21 -16.40 -7.20
N LYS A 89 4.77 -15.20 -7.38
CA LYS A 89 6.16 -14.93 -7.05
C LYS A 89 6.43 -15.00 -5.54
N ALA A 90 5.49 -14.54 -4.70
CA ALA A 90 5.60 -14.69 -3.24
C ALA A 90 5.63 -16.17 -2.82
N ASP A 91 4.85 -17.03 -3.47
CA ASP A 91 4.85 -18.48 -3.22
C ASP A 91 6.20 -19.13 -3.55
N GLU A 92 6.91 -18.67 -4.61
CA GLU A 92 8.27 -19.10 -4.89
C GLU A 92 9.23 -18.79 -3.73
N TYR A 93 9.13 -17.57 -3.15
CA TYR A 93 9.93 -17.19 -1.98
C TYR A 93 9.60 -18.03 -0.75
N ILE A 94 8.31 -18.30 -0.50
CA ILE A 94 7.88 -19.18 0.60
C ILE A 94 8.50 -20.58 0.42
N LYS A 95 8.35 -21.15 -0.78
CA LYS A 95 8.92 -22.48 -1.09
C LYS A 95 10.43 -22.54 -0.91
N SER A 96 11.16 -21.52 -1.35
CA SER A 96 12.63 -21.49 -1.25
C SER A 96 13.16 -21.38 0.17
N ARG A 97 12.29 -20.99 1.14
CA ARG A 97 12.65 -20.79 2.55
C ARG A 97 12.09 -21.87 3.49
N LEU A 98 11.39 -22.85 2.95
CA LEU A 98 10.86 -23.93 3.80
C LEU A 98 11.97 -24.62 4.61
N PRO A 99 11.72 -24.98 5.88
CA PRO A 99 10.43 -24.92 6.60
C PRO A 99 10.15 -23.58 7.31
N GLU A 100 10.97 -22.55 7.13
CA GLU A 100 10.87 -21.27 7.83
C GLU A 100 9.65 -20.46 7.38
N ILE A 101 9.11 -19.66 8.33
CA ILE A 101 8.07 -18.66 8.03
C ILE A 101 8.69 -17.53 7.20
N THR A 102 8.00 -17.16 6.12
CA THR A 102 8.37 -16.01 5.29
C THR A 102 7.34 -14.89 5.46
N ILE A 103 7.80 -13.72 5.88
CA ILE A 103 6.96 -12.55 6.17
C ILE A 103 7.12 -11.54 5.04
N PHE A 104 5.99 -11.06 4.51
CA PHE A 104 5.92 -10.03 3.48
C PHE A 104 5.28 -8.75 4.04
N GLU A 105 5.91 -7.62 3.75
CA GLU A 105 5.36 -6.29 4.03
C GLU A 105 4.60 -5.78 2.80
N GLY A 106 3.31 -5.60 2.93
CA GLY A 106 2.46 -5.09 1.87
C GLY A 106 2.77 -3.63 1.56
N SER A 107 3.30 -3.41 0.35
CA SER A 107 3.51 -2.08 -0.20
C SER A 107 4.29 -1.11 0.70
N ALA A 108 5.52 -1.48 1.08
CA ALA A 108 6.39 -0.66 1.92
C ALA A 108 6.61 0.78 1.39
N THR A 109 6.32 1.06 0.13
CA THR A 109 6.39 2.39 -0.50
C THR A 109 5.02 3.04 -0.72
N SER A 110 4.02 2.69 0.09
CA SER A 110 2.64 3.13 -0.07
C SER A 110 1.88 3.03 1.24
N ASP A 111 0.61 3.39 1.20
CA ASP A 111 -0.41 3.02 2.18
C ASP A 111 -1.52 2.28 1.42
N PRO A 112 -1.51 0.95 1.41
CA PRO A 112 -2.42 0.18 0.57
C PRO A 112 -3.88 0.28 1.02
N LEU A 113 -4.16 0.47 2.32
CA LEU A 113 -5.52 0.60 2.83
C LEU A 113 -6.24 1.83 2.26
N ALA A 114 -5.49 2.89 1.94
CA ALA A 114 -6.04 4.07 1.27
C ALA A 114 -6.69 3.77 -0.09
N LEU A 115 -6.29 2.68 -0.73
CA LEU A 115 -6.74 2.29 -2.06
C LEU A 115 -7.67 1.06 -2.04
N GLU A 116 -7.81 0.41 -0.89
CA GLU A 116 -8.60 -0.82 -0.74
C GLU A 116 -10.03 -0.71 -1.28
N PRO A 117 -10.78 0.39 -1.03
CA PRO A 117 -12.14 0.53 -1.57
C PRO A 117 -12.25 0.48 -3.10
N TYR A 118 -11.12 0.64 -3.80
CA TYR A 118 -11.07 0.66 -5.27
C TYR A 118 -10.37 -0.57 -5.86
N THR A 119 -9.56 -1.27 -5.07
CA THR A 119 -8.64 -2.28 -5.58
C THR A 119 -8.91 -3.68 -5.06
N HIS A 120 -9.45 -3.81 -3.87
CA HIS A 120 -9.60 -5.07 -3.13
C HIS A 120 -8.29 -5.88 -3.01
N VAL A 121 -7.14 -5.22 -3.18
CA VAL A 121 -5.84 -5.90 -3.25
C VAL A 121 -5.36 -6.40 -1.89
N LEU A 122 -5.78 -5.76 -0.80
CA LEU A 122 -5.52 -6.25 0.56
C LEU A 122 -6.39 -7.46 0.89
N GLU A 123 -7.67 -7.44 0.50
CA GLU A 123 -8.57 -8.57 0.60
C GLU A 123 -7.97 -9.79 -0.10
N ASP A 124 -7.56 -9.64 -1.38
CA ASP A 124 -6.90 -10.69 -2.15
C ASP A 124 -5.63 -11.21 -1.46
N ALA A 125 -4.79 -10.30 -0.95
CA ALA A 125 -3.56 -10.68 -0.25
C ALA A 125 -3.87 -11.44 1.06
N ILE A 126 -4.81 -10.97 1.88
CA ILE A 126 -5.21 -11.61 3.12
C ILE A 126 -5.70 -13.04 2.85
N LEU A 127 -6.60 -13.21 1.89
CA LEU A 127 -7.16 -14.51 1.52
C LEU A 127 -6.11 -15.43 0.89
N HIS A 128 -5.15 -14.90 0.13
CA HIS A 128 -4.02 -15.66 -0.41
C HIS A 128 -3.13 -16.21 0.71
N PHE A 129 -2.67 -15.33 1.61
CA PHE A 129 -1.77 -15.73 2.69
C PHE A 129 -2.45 -16.59 3.75
N ALA A 130 -3.76 -16.47 3.94
CA ALA A 130 -4.53 -17.36 4.81
C ALA A 130 -4.41 -18.86 4.42
N LYS A 131 -4.22 -19.14 3.13
CA LYS A 131 -4.11 -20.51 2.59
C LYS A 131 -2.68 -21.06 2.64
N THR A 132 -1.67 -20.23 2.88
CA THR A 132 -0.27 -20.65 2.89
C THR A 132 0.17 -21.08 4.30
N LYS A 133 0.85 -22.22 4.45
CA LYS A 133 1.33 -22.67 5.78
C LYS A 133 2.40 -21.76 6.37
N GLN A 134 3.40 -21.37 5.57
CA GLN A 134 4.61 -20.64 6.00
C GLN A 134 4.66 -19.19 5.52
N GLY A 135 3.66 -18.71 4.79
CA GLY A 135 3.54 -17.30 4.42
C GLY A 135 2.88 -16.47 5.51
N ARG A 136 3.36 -15.25 5.73
CA ARG A 136 2.71 -14.25 6.57
C ARG A 136 2.69 -12.93 5.84
N PHE A 137 1.59 -12.23 5.98
CA PHE A 137 1.36 -10.93 5.38
C PHE A 137 1.19 -9.87 6.45
N ARG A 138 1.73 -8.70 6.24
CA ARG A 138 1.45 -7.55 7.09
C ARG A 138 1.51 -6.26 6.30
N PHE A 139 0.85 -5.23 6.80
CA PHE A 139 0.92 -3.90 6.21
C PHE A 139 0.74 -2.83 7.27
N VAL A 140 1.18 -1.63 6.93
CA VAL A 140 1.08 -0.45 7.79
C VAL A 140 0.14 0.55 7.15
N SER A 141 -0.74 1.17 7.92
CA SER A 141 -1.63 2.21 7.44
C SER A 141 -1.79 3.37 8.41
N LYS A 142 -2.16 4.52 7.89
CA LYS A 142 -2.77 5.65 8.61
C LYS A 142 -4.27 5.73 8.33
N TYR A 143 -4.76 5.03 7.32
CA TYR A 143 -6.17 5.03 6.94
C TYR A 143 -6.98 4.06 7.79
N THR A 144 -8.30 4.20 7.78
CA THR A 144 -9.18 3.65 8.81
C THR A 144 -10.37 2.88 8.26
N ASP A 145 -10.52 2.80 6.94
CA ASP A 145 -11.59 2.01 6.34
C ASP A 145 -11.16 0.55 6.24
N VAL A 146 -11.45 -0.20 7.29
CA VAL A 146 -11.13 -1.63 7.42
C VAL A 146 -12.37 -2.53 7.27
N ASN A 147 -13.53 -1.96 6.97
CA ASN A 147 -14.80 -2.68 7.03
C ASN A 147 -14.83 -3.95 6.15
N SER A 148 -14.28 -3.89 4.94
CA SER A 148 -14.19 -5.04 4.04
C SER A 148 -13.24 -6.14 4.54
N LEU A 149 -12.33 -5.81 5.45
CA LEU A 149 -11.30 -6.72 5.94
C LEU A 149 -11.71 -7.46 7.22
N LEU A 150 -12.65 -6.90 8.01
CA LEU A 150 -13.01 -7.42 9.34
C LEU A 150 -13.61 -8.83 9.33
N THR A 151 -14.24 -9.22 8.24
CA THR A 151 -14.93 -10.52 8.11
C THR A 151 -14.11 -11.58 7.40
N LEU A 152 -12.89 -11.25 6.98
CA LEU A 152 -12.05 -12.17 6.24
C LEU A 152 -11.42 -13.23 7.14
N GLU A 153 -11.47 -14.47 6.71
CA GLU A 153 -10.76 -15.57 7.37
C GLU A 153 -9.26 -15.49 7.06
N HIS A 154 -8.50 -14.86 7.94
CA HIS A 154 -7.07 -14.65 7.75
C HIS A 154 -6.18 -15.72 8.41
N ASN A 155 -6.75 -16.67 9.16
CA ASN A 155 -6.07 -17.79 9.82
C ASN A 155 -4.86 -17.37 10.68
N ASN A 156 -4.88 -16.16 11.26
CA ASN A 156 -3.76 -15.54 11.99
C ASN A 156 -2.48 -15.36 11.14
N HIS A 157 -2.63 -15.27 9.81
CA HIS A 157 -1.52 -15.07 8.88
C HIS A 157 -1.33 -13.62 8.47
N THR A 158 -2.24 -12.73 8.90
CA THR A 158 -2.16 -11.30 8.59
C THR A 158 -2.05 -10.44 9.84
N GLU A 159 -1.21 -9.43 9.78
CA GLU A 159 -1.03 -8.40 10.80
C GLU A 159 -1.25 -7.01 10.20
N ILE A 160 -2.16 -6.24 10.80
CA ILE A 160 -2.36 -4.82 10.48
C ILE A 160 -1.66 -3.98 11.56
N ARG A 161 -0.89 -2.98 11.13
CA ARG A 161 -0.26 -2.01 12.00
C ARG A 161 -0.75 -0.61 11.67
N LEU A 162 -1.38 0.06 12.62
CA LEU A 162 -1.80 1.45 12.45
C LEU A 162 -0.73 2.41 12.95
N SER A 163 -0.35 3.35 12.07
CA SER A 163 0.56 4.43 12.43
C SER A 163 -0.16 5.47 13.26
N LEU A 164 0.28 5.66 14.49
CA LEU A 164 -0.25 6.68 15.40
C LEU A 164 0.74 7.83 15.55
N ASN A 165 0.21 8.98 15.91
CA ASN A 165 0.97 10.14 16.33
C ASN A 165 0.08 10.97 17.27
N ILE A 166 0.62 11.96 17.95
CA ILE A 166 -0.17 12.89 18.75
C ILE A 166 -0.94 13.86 17.87
N ASP A 167 -2.08 14.35 18.33
CA ASP A 167 -2.94 15.26 17.54
C ASP A 167 -2.20 16.50 17.04
N ALA A 168 -1.31 17.09 17.84
CA ALA A 168 -0.52 18.23 17.44
C ALA A 168 0.34 17.97 16.19
N VAL A 169 0.94 16.78 16.08
CA VAL A 169 1.74 16.37 14.91
C VAL A 169 0.84 16.02 13.73
N ILE A 170 -0.27 15.31 13.98
CA ILE A 170 -1.22 14.95 12.93
C ILE A 170 -1.78 16.21 12.28
N ASN A 171 -2.26 17.16 13.07
CA ASN A 171 -2.86 18.40 12.59
C ASN A 171 -1.85 19.31 11.86
N ALA A 172 -0.59 19.34 12.32
CA ALA A 172 0.43 20.20 11.74
C ALA A 172 1.07 19.61 10.47
N TYR A 173 1.30 18.29 10.41
CA TYR A 173 2.20 17.68 9.41
C TYR A 173 1.61 16.51 8.63
N GLU A 174 0.46 15.94 9.05
CA GLU A 174 -0.12 14.76 8.39
C GLU A 174 -1.36 15.11 7.56
N HIS A 175 -1.15 15.76 6.42
CA HIS A 175 -2.25 16.18 5.55
C HIS A 175 -2.88 15.01 4.77
N ARG A 176 -4.20 15.07 4.57
CA ARG A 176 -5.00 14.05 3.87
C ARG A 176 -4.92 12.66 4.53
N THR A 177 -4.80 12.62 5.84
CA THR A 177 -4.87 11.38 6.62
C THR A 177 -5.95 11.49 7.70
N PRO A 178 -6.52 10.38 8.16
CA PRO A 178 -7.50 10.40 9.24
C PRO A 178 -6.92 10.94 10.56
N PRO A 179 -7.74 11.63 11.38
CA PRO A 179 -7.34 12.11 12.69
C PRO A 179 -7.10 10.95 13.66
N LEU A 180 -6.40 11.23 14.77
CA LEU A 180 -6.06 10.23 15.80
C LEU A 180 -7.27 9.46 16.30
N ALA A 181 -8.36 10.16 16.62
CA ALA A 181 -9.59 9.53 17.14
C ALA A 181 -10.10 8.40 16.23
N LYS A 182 -10.16 8.65 14.90
CA LYS A 182 -10.57 7.61 13.95
C LYS A 182 -9.62 6.42 13.90
N ARG A 183 -8.30 6.66 14.00
CA ARG A 183 -7.31 5.58 14.03
C ARG A 183 -7.45 4.73 15.30
N LEU A 184 -7.71 5.36 16.44
CA LEU A 184 -7.97 4.65 17.70
C LEU A 184 -9.28 3.86 17.66
N ASP A 185 -10.33 4.40 17.05
CA ASP A 185 -11.58 3.66 16.88
C ASP A 185 -11.43 2.47 15.95
N THR A 186 -10.62 2.59 14.89
CA THR A 186 -10.28 1.44 14.04
C THR A 186 -9.50 0.37 14.80
N LEU A 187 -8.57 0.74 15.67
CA LEU A 187 -7.86 -0.24 16.53
C LEU A 187 -8.78 -1.03 17.47
N LYS A 188 -9.93 -0.45 17.86
CA LYS A 188 -10.91 -1.17 18.69
C LYS A 188 -11.78 -2.13 17.85
N GLN A 189 -11.84 -1.95 16.54
CA GLN A 189 -12.59 -2.81 15.63
C GLN A 189 -11.78 -4.03 15.17
N LEU A 190 -10.45 -3.89 15.12
CA LEU A 190 -9.50 -4.94 14.76
C LEU A 190 -9.24 -5.91 15.92
#